data_95cbc4307c5ec6eab8271443b7bfd385
#
_entry.id   95cbc4307c5ec6eab8271443b7bfd385
#
_cell.length_a   1.000
_cell.length_b   1.000
_cell.length_c   1.000
_cell.angle_alpha   90.00
_cell.angle_beta   90.00
_cell.angle_gamma   90.00
#
_symmetry.space_group_name_H-M   'P 1'
#
loop_
_entity.id
_entity.type
_entity.pdbx_description
1 polymer ?
#
loop_
_entity_poly.entity_id
_entity_poly.type
_entity_poly.pdbx_seq_one_letter_code
_entity_poly.pdbx_strand_id
1 'polypeptide(L)'
;IKSLESIQSQCVTTSISTLSASINRSGVVEPLISAFDAELKSFGFDRFKIKVDSRNRSGVQQFRLSLADENDNVIGALGVASEGEQRCIAIASFLAEMIADSRKSAVIFDDPVNSLSHEWSRRVAKRLVLESKNRQVIVLTHNIVFYKLLLEVAEGIEAQHSSIALERSRRFAGLVRESAPWEAMTTRSRYNSLKVMLQELKRLDKKDETTGTEFRDSCYRFYGSLRETWERLVEEKLLNKVVTRFERGVSTQRLARLVDICQEDIDKVDMAMTKCSTYFRGHDSAAAVGDPYPTIEEVEEDLNALFKFLTELEEKPRKRT
;
A
#
# COMPACT_ATOMS: atom_id res chain seq x y z
N ILE A 1 49.92 -15.19 53.17
CA ILE A 1 49.54 -13.93 52.52
C ILE A 1 49.94 -13.99 51.05
N LYS A 2 51.24 -14.11 50.66
CA LYS A 2 51.68 -14.15 49.26
C LYS A 2 50.99 -15.18 48.40
N SER A 3 50.66 -16.36 48.91
CA SER A 3 49.90 -17.39 48.17
C SER A 3 48.45 -16.97 47.92
N LEU A 4 47.82 -16.29 48.86
CA LEU A 4 46.45 -15.76 48.69
C LEU A 4 46.42 -14.59 47.69
N GLU A 5 47.38 -13.71 47.72
CA GLU A 5 47.54 -12.64 46.76
C GLU A 5 47.77 -13.16 45.33
N SER A 6 48.57 -14.24 45.20
CA SER A 6 48.72 -14.93 43.91
C SER A 6 47.45 -15.58 43.41
N ILE A 7 46.65 -16.22 44.27
CA ILE A 7 45.37 -16.76 43.90
C ILE A 7 44.37 -15.67 43.54
N GLN A 8 44.35 -14.57 44.30
CA GLN A 8 43.51 -13.43 44.04
C GLN A 8 43.85 -12.79 42.67
N SER A 9 45.14 -12.66 42.32
CA SER A 9 45.57 -12.15 41.02
C SER A 9 45.18 -13.06 39.84
N GLN A 10 45.11 -14.38 40.08
CA GLN A 10 44.65 -15.37 39.08
C GLN A 10 43.16 -15.35 38.93
N CYS A 11 42.41 -14.85 39.90
CA CYS A 11 40.94 -14.70 39.83
C CYS A 11 40.51 -13.38 39.14
N VAL A 12 41.46 -12.58 38.63
CA VAL A 12 41.12 -11.38 37.90
C VAL A 12 40.56 -11.72 36.51
N THR A 13 39.26 -11.48 36.32
CA THR A 13 38.53 -11.77 35.08
C THR A 13 38.58 -10.67 34.03
N THR A 14 39.43 -9.67 34.25
CA THR A 14 39.53 -8.48 33.35
C THR A 14 39.86 -8.86 31.91
N SER A 15 40.77 -9.81 31.70
CA SER A 15 41.14 -10.30 30.37
C SER A 15 39.98 -11.00 29.66
N ILE A 16 39.20 -11.79 30.41
CA ILE A 16 38.02 -12.49 29.90
C ILE A 16 36.94 -11.46 29.54
N SER A 17 36.71 -10.48 30.41
CA SER A 17 35.76 -9.40 30.17
C SER A 17 36.15 -8.55 28.95
N THR A 18 37.43 -8.24 28.79
CA THR A 18 37.94 -7.51 27.62
C THR A 18 37.81 -8.31 26.34
N LEU A 19 38.15 -9.59 26.36
CA LEU A 19 37.99 -10.49 25.22
C LEU A 19 36.51 -10.67 24.83
N SER A 20 35.64 -10.88 25.81
CA SER A 20 34.21 -10.95 25.59
C SER A 20 33.64 -9.66 24.97
N ALA A 21 34.09 -8.50 25.47
CA ALA A 21 33.70 -7.21 24.90
C ALA A 21 34.19 -7.04 23.46
N SER A 22 35.43 -7.46 23.15
CA SER A 22 35.97 -7.43 21.79
C SER A 22 35.23 -8.34 20.83
N ILE A 23 34.96 -9.58 21.22
CA ILE A 23 34.20 -10.54 20.41
C ILE A 23 32.76 -10.04 20.14
N ASN A 24 32.10 -9.54 21.18
CA ASN A 24 30.75 -8.97 21.01
C ASN A 24 30.74 -7.75 20.11
N ARG A 25 31.75 -6.90 20.22
CA ARG A 25 31.86 -5.70 19.38
C ARG A 25 32.03 -6.07 17.90
N SER A 26 32.98 -6.92 17.57
CA SER A 26 33.25 -7.29 16.18
C SER A 26 32.18 -8.26 15.61
N GLY A 27 31.66 -9.15 16.42
CA GLY A 27 30.71 -10.18 15.97
C GLY A 27 29.23 -9.73 15.89
N VAL A 28 28.86 -8.74 16.69
CA VAL A 28 27.44 -8.32 16.78
C VAL A 28 27.27 -6.82 16.51
N VAL A 29 28.07 -6.00 17.16
CA VAL A 29 27.84 -4.54 17.16
C VAL A 29 28.22 -3.90 15.83
N GLU A 30 29.39 -4.21 15.29
CA GLU A 30 29.86 -3.65 14.01
C GLU A 30 28.98 -4.05 12.83
N PRO A 31 28.54 -5.33 12.67
CA PRO A 31 27.57 -5.71 11.65
C PRO A 31 26.25 -4.98 11.80
N LEU A 32 25.74 -4.81 13.03
CA LEU A 32 24.50 -4.09 13.29
C LEU A 32 24.60 -2.60 12.93
N ILE A 33 25.72 -1.94 13.30
CA ILE A 33 25.97 -0.54 12.95
C ILE A 33 25.98 -0.38 11.43
N SER A 34 26.75 -1.24 10.74
CA SER A 34 26.87 -1.18 9.28
C SER A 34 25.53 -1.41 8.59
N ALA A 35 24.74 -2.38 9.07
CA ALA A 35 23.41 -2.64 8.54
C ALA A 35 22.46 -1.45 8.79
N PHE A 36 22.50 -0.88 10.00
CA PHE A 36 21.62 0.25 10.33
C PHE A 36 22.00 1.52 9.55
N ASP A 37 23.29 1.81 9.36
CA ASP A 37 23.74 2.91 8.52
C ASP A 37 23.27 2.75 7.06
N ALA A 38 23.38 1.54 6.52
CA ALA A 38 22.89 1.23 5.18
C ALA A 38 21.37 1.42 5.07
N GLU A 39 20.61 0.98 6.07
CA GLU A 39 19.15 1.18 6.11
C GLU A 39 18.76 2.65 6.22
N LEU A 40 19.42 3.43 7.08
CA LEU A 40 19.18 4.87 7.19
C LEU A 40 19.43 5.58 5.85
N LYS A 41 20.52 5.26 5.16
CA LYS A 41 20.81 5.78 3.82
C LYS A 41 19.76 5.39 2.80
N SER A 42 19.24 4.17 2.87
CA SER A 42 18.16 3.71 1.97
C SER A 42 16.88 4.53 2.11
N PHE A 43 16.63 5.06 3.31
CA PHE A 43 15.54 6.00 3.60
C PHE A 43 15.90 7.47 3.33
N GLY A 44 17.17 7.78 2.96
CA GLY A 44 17.63 9.13 2.70
C GLY A 44 17.99 9.92 3.95
N PHE A 45 18.41 9.24 5.01
CA PHE A 45 18.92 9.86 6.25
C PHE A 45 20.44 9.96 6.22
N ASP A 46 20.99 10.81 5.36
CA ASP A 46 22.44 11.01 5.27
C ASP A 46 23.00 11.89 6.40
N ARG A 47 22.11 12.61 7.12
CA ARG A 47 22.47 13.59 8.16
C ARG A 47 22.73 12.99 9.54
N PHE A 48 22.43 11.73 9.75
CA PHE A 48 22.61 11.08 11.05
C PHE A 48 23.80 10.14 11.04
N LYS A 49 24.62 10.24 12.08
CA LYS A 49 25.63 9.24 12.41
C LYS A 49 25.08 8.31 13.49
N ILE A 50 25.56 7.08 13.50
CA ILE A 50 25.16 6.11 14.51
C ILE A 50 26.23 6.07 15.58
N LYS A 51 25.80 6.27 16.82
CA LYS A 51 26.63 6.10 18.02
C LYS A 51 26.16 4.88 18.79
N VAL A 52 27.13 4.08 19.25
CA VAL A 52 26.84 2.92 20.07
C VAL A 52 27.41 3.14 21.46
N ASP A 53 26.51 3.17 22.42
CA ASP A 53 26.88 3.16 23.83
C ASP A 53 26.78 1.72 24.34
N SER A 54 27.84 1.25 25.03
CA SER A 54 27.81 -0.04 25.69
C SER A 54 27.82 0.12 27.20
N ARG A 55 26.94 -0.57 27.89
CA ARG A 55 26.91 -0.65 29.36
C ARG A 55 26.94 -2.10 29.79
N ASN A 56 27.79 -2.42 30.75
CA ASN A 56 27.77 -3.73 31.39
C ASN A 56 26.92 -3.64 32.65
N ARG A 57 25.85 -4.41 32.72
CA ARG A 57 24.98 -4.52 33.90
C ARG A 57 24.84 -5.97 34.30
N SER A 58 25.36 -6.30 35.48
CA SER A 58 25.28 -7.67 36.06
C SER A 58 25.84 -8.75 35.12
N GLY A 59 26.96 -8.49 34.44
CA GLY A 59 27.57 -9.45 33.53
C GLY A 59 26.92 -9.55 32.13
N VAL A 60 25.83 -8.81 31.88
CA VAL A 60 25.17 -8.70 30.58
C VAL A 60 25.59 -7.39 29.93
N GLN A 61 26.18 -7.49 28.74
CA GLN A 61 26.55 -6.32 27.96
C GLN A 61 25.32 -5.82 27.20
N GLN A 62 24.91 -4.59 27.46
CA GLN A 62 23.80 -3.93 26.79
C GLN A 62 24.36 -2.91 25.82
N PHE A 63 23.89 -2.93 24.59
CA PHE A 63 24.21 -1.95 23.57
C PHE A 63 23.01 -1.05 23.34
N ARG A 64 23.27 0.25 23.24
CA ARG A 64 22.28 1.25 22.88
C ARG A 64 22.73 1.95 21.61
N LEU A 65 21.92 1.86 20.57
CA LEU A 65 22.09 2.65 19.35
C LEU A 65 21.49 4.03 19.59
N SER A 66 22.24 5.06 19.28
CA SER A 66 21.83 6.45 19.37
C SER A 66 22.17 7.16 18.06
N LEU A 67 21.36 8.14 17.68
CA LEU A 67 21.67 9.00 16.56
C LEU A 67 22.56 10.14 17.05
N ALA A 68 23.52 10.56 16.22
CA ALA A 68 24.36 11.71 16.47
C ALA A 68 24.36 12.67 15.27
N ASP A 69 24.59 13.95 15.53
CA ASP A 69 24.80 14.95 14.49
C ASP A 69 26.24 14.87 13.92
N GLU A 70 26.55 15.77 12.98
CA GLU A 70 27.87 15.86 12.38
C GLU A 70 28.98 16.17 13.40
N ASN A 71 28.63 16.77 14.53
CA ASN A 71 29.55 17.12 15.64
C ASN A 71 29.60 16.04 16.72
N ASP A 72 29.09 14.85 16.46
CA ASP A 72 29.02 13.72 17.39
C ASP A 72 28.18 13.96 18.66
N ASN A 73 27.31 14.95 18.69
CA ASN A 73 26.37 15.13 19.78
C ASN A 73 25.21 14.10 19.63
N VAL A 74 24.93 13.39 20.73
CA VAL A 74 23.80 12.45 20.74
C VAL A 74 22.47 13.21 20.61
N ILE A 75 21.73 12.87 19.59
CA ILE A 75 20.42 13.47 19.29
C ILE A 75 19.35 12.47 19.71
N GLY A 76 18.43 12.91 20.56
CA GLY A 76 17.23 12.15 20.82
C GLY A 76 16.35 12.16 19.55
N ALA A 77 16.07 11.00 18.96
CA ALA A 77 15.22 10.89 17.77
C ALA A 77 13.85 11.61 17.96
N LEU A 78 13.32 11.61 19.17
CA LEU A 78 12.07 12.30 19.53
C LEU A 78 12.15 13.84 19.50
N GLY A 79 13.33 14.44 19.56
CA GLY A 79 13.50 15.90 19.61
C GLY A 79 13.81 16.54 18.26
N VAL A 80 14.23 15.78 17.25
CA VAL A 80 14.77 16.30 15.99
C VAL A 80 14.11 15.70 14.75
N ALA A 81 13.57 14.49 14.87
CA ALA A 81 12.90 13.80 13.78
C ALA A 81 11.38 13.96 13.85
N SER A 82 10.74 14.25 12.71
CA SER A 82 9.29 14.21 12.58
C SER A 82 8.76 12.81 12.88
N GLU A 83 7.47 12.67 13.18
CA GLU A 83 6.86 11.36 13.46
C GLU A 83 7.12 10.36 12.32
N GLY A 84 7.04 10.83 11.07
CA GLY A 84 7.32 10.00 9.91
C GLY A 84 8.77 9.53 9.84
N GLU A 85 9.72 10.41 10.13
CA GLU A 85 11.13 10.06 10.19
C GLU A 85 11.40 9.06 11.32
N GLN A 86 10.80 9.25 12.49
CA GLN A 86 10.94 8.31 13.61
C GLN A 86 10.46 6.90 13.26
N ARG A 87 9.35 6.79 12.53
CA ARG A 87 8.84 5.49 12.04
C ARG A 87 9.79 4.84 11.03
N CYS A 88 10.30 5.61 10.08
CA CYS A 88 11.29 5.10 9.14
C CYS A 88 12.58 4.65 9.84
N ILE A 89 13.05 5.41 10.85
CA ILE A 89 14.20 5.02 11.68
C ILE A 89 13.90 3.72 12.45
N ALA A 90 12.69 3.55 12.98
CA ALA A 90 12.30 2.32 13.67
C ALA A 90 12.27 1.12 12.70
N ILE A 91 11.73 1.28 11.49
CA ILE A 91 11.76 0.24 10.45
C ILE A 91 13.19 -0.09 10.05
N ALA A 92 14.05 0.93 9.87
CA ALA A 92 15.46 0.76 9.56
C ALA A 92 16.22 -0.02 10.65
N SER A 93 15.97 0.31 11.92
CA SER A 93 16.55 -0.41 13.05
C SER A 93 16.13 -1.88 13.07
N PHE A 94 14.82 -2.16 12.90
CA PHE A 94 14.30 -3.52 12.85
C PHE A 94 14.90 -4.33 11.69
N LEU A 95 14.98 -3.76 10.50
CA LEU A 95 15.56 -4.44 9.34
C LEU A 95 17.07 -4.67 9.53
N ALA A 96 17.77 -3.71 10.12
CA ALA A 96 19.21 -3.84 10.43
C ALA A 96 19.49 -5.00 11.39
N GLU A 97 18.67 -5.18 12.43
CA GLU A 97 18.77 -6.34 13.33
C GLU A 97 18.60 -7.67 12.59
N MET A 98 17.61 -7.73 11.69
CA MET A 98 17.35 -8.93 10.89
C MET A 98 18.47 -9.25 9.90
N ILE A 99 19.14 -8.23 9.37
CA ILE A 99 20.28 -8.37 8.46
C ILE A 99 21.52 -8.80 9.22
N ALA A 100 21.83 -8.12 10.33
CA ALA A 100 22.99 -8.43 11.16
C ALA A 100 22.97 -9.85 11.70
N ASP A 101 21.80 -10.38 12.02
CA ASP A 101 21.60 -11.74 12.51
C ASP A 101 21.49 -12.78 11.36
N SER A 102 21.61 -12.35 10.11
CA SER A 102 21.53 -13.21 8.92
C SER A 102 20.28 -14.08 8.84
N ARG A 103 19.23 -13.76 9.63
CA ARG A 103 17.98 -14.49 9.63
C ARG A 103 17.18 -14.23 8.36
N LYS A 104 16.65 -15.30 7.78
CA LYS A 104 15.77 -15.25 6.60
C LYS A 104 14.30 -15.51 6.93
N SER A 105 13.93 -15.40 8.21
CA SER A 105 12.55 -15.55 8.66
C SER A 105 11.64 -14.54 7.97
N ALA A 106 10.37 -14.90 7.81
CA ALA A 106 9.33 -13.97 7.37
C ALA A 106 9.22 -12.79 8.34
N VAL A 107 8.89 -11.63 7.80
CA VAL A 107 8.64 -10.40 8.58
C VAL A 107 7.22 -9.92 8.32
N ILE A 108 6.59 -9.42 9.38
CA ILE A 108 5.22 -8.91 9.33
C ILE A 108 5.25 -7.45 9.75
N PHE A 109 4.66 -6.59 8.93
CA PHE A 109 4.47 -5.17 9.22
C PHE A 109 2.97 -4.88 9.35
N ASP A 110 2.58 -4.33 10.49
CA ASP A 110 1.21 -3.91 10.75
C ASP A 110 1.11 -2.39 10.66
N ASP A 111 0.39 -1.90 9.65
CA ASP A 111 0.22 -0.48 9.32
C ASP A 111 1.52 0.35 9.40
N PRO A 112 2.57 -0.02 8.66
CA PRO A 112 3.89 0.62 8.81
C PRO A 112 3.92 2.10 8.40
N VAL A 113 2.85 2.60 7.74
CA VAL A 113 2.79 3.97 7.21
C VAL A 113 1.71 4.83 7.86
N ASN A 114 1.18 4.41 8.97
CA ASN A 114 0.16 5.20 9.67
C ASN A 114 0.74 6.59 10.01
N SER A 115 0.02 7.67 9.65
CA SER A 115 0.44 9.07 9.83
C SER A 115 1.67 9.53 9.00
N LEU A 116 2.13 8.75 8.01
CA LEU A 116 3.22 9.16 7.14
C LEU A 116 2.76 10.05 5.99
N SER A 117 3.61 10.99 5.58
CA SER A 117 3.42 11.70 4.31
C SER A 117 3.55 10.72 3.12
N HIS A 118 3.00 11.10 1.97
CA HIS A 118 3.09 10.28 0.76
C HIS A 118 4.52 9.95 0.35
N GLU A 119 5.46 10.87 0.56
CA GLU A 119 6.88 10.66 0.24
C GLU A 119 7.49 9.55 1.10
N TRP A 120 7.26 9.61 2.41
CA TRP A 120 7.73 8.58 3.33
C TRP A 120 7.06 7.23 3.08
N SER A 121 5.76 7.22 2.79
CA SER A 121 5.04 6.00 2.42
C SER A 121 5.64 5.33 1.18
N ARG A 122 6.05 6.11 0.17
CA ARG A 122 6.72 5.59 -1.04
C ARG A 122 8.10 4.99 -0.73
N ARG A 123 8.86 5.64 0.13
CA ARG A 123 10.18 5.12 0.57
C ARG A 123 10.03 3.80 1.33
N VAL A 124 9.07 3.73 2.25
CA VAL A 124 8.74 2.50 2.98
C VAL A 124 8.30 1.41 2.01
N ALA A 125 7.36 1.67 1.11
CA ALA A 125 6.91 0.70 0.12
C ALA A 125 8.08 0.14 -0.70
N LYS A 126 8.94 1.01 -1.23
CA LYS A 126 10.13 0.61 -1.99
C LYS A 126 11.05 -0.29 -1.17
N ARG A 127 11.33 0.08 0.09
CA ARG A 127 12.21 -0.70 0.93
C ARG A 127 11.64 -2.08 1.27
N LEU A 128 10.35 -2.15 1.61
CA LEU A 128 9.69 -3.42 1.95
C LEU A 128 9.61 -4.36 0.75
N VAL A 129 9.30 -3.82 -0.44
CA VAL A 129 9.28 -4.63 -1.66
C VAL A 129 10.68 -5.10 -2.06
N LEU A 130 11.72 -4.29 -1.86
CA LEU A 130 13.11 -4.75 -2.06
C LEU A 130 13.47 -5.87 -1.08
N GLU A 131 13.03 -5.80 0.18
CA GLU A 131 13.25 -6.85 1.17
C GLU A 131 12.59 -8.17 0.79
N SER A 132 11.49 -8.15 0.04
CA SER A 132 10.82 -9.37 -0.40
C SER A 132 11.67 -10.27 -1.31
N LYS A 133 12.78 -9.74 -1.85
CA LYS A 133 13.76 -10.55 -2.60
C LYS A 133 14.61 -11.44 -1.70
N ASN A 134 14.71 -11.10 -0.41
CA ASN A 134 15.55 -11.79 0.56
C ASN A 134 14.75 -12.73 1.47
N ARG A 135 13.48 -12.37 1.74
CA ARG A 135 12.59 -13.10 2.67
C ARG A 135 11.12 -12.82 2.36
N GLN A 136 10.23 -13.60 2.92
CA GLN A 136 8.80 -13.31 2.86
C GLN A 136 8.48 -12.04 3.67
N VAL A 137 7.82 -11.08 3.04
CA VAL A 137 7.34 -9.85 3.67
C VAL A 137 5.82 -9.86 3.63
N ILE A 138 5.19 -9.75 4.79
CA ILE A 138 3.74 -9.67 4.96
C ILE A 138 3.42 -8.26 5.44
N VAL A 139 2.56 -7.55 4.73
CA VAL A 139 2.12 -6.20 5.11
C VAL A 139 0.62 -6.22 5.34
N LEU A 140 0.22 -5.91 6.57
CA LEU A 140 -1.16 -5.67 6.93
C LEU A 140 -1.39 -4.16 6.86
N THR A 141 -2.40 -3.71 6.15
CA THR A 141 -2.71 -2.28 6.06
C THR A 141 -4.17 -2.02 5.73
N HIS A 142 -4.73 -0.98 6.30
CA HIS A 142 -6.03 -0.44 5.93
C HIS A 142 -5.89 0.78 4.98
N ASN A 143 -4.65 1.23 4.72
CA ASN A 143 -4.37 2.38 3.86
C ASN A 143 -4.33 1.95 2.39
N ILE A 144 -5.40 2.27 1.64
CA ILE A 144 -5.54 1.91 0.22
C ILE A 144 -4.46 2.57 -0.66
N VAL A 145 -3.98 3.76 -0.28
CA VAL A 145 -2.92 4.46 -1.02
C VAL A 145 -1.61 3.71 -0.89
N PHE A 146 -1.29 3.28 0.33
CA PHE A 146 -0.09 2.49 0.58
C PHE A 146 -0.14 1.11 -0.09
N TYR A 147 -1.30 0.45 -0.05
CA TYR A 147 -1.52 -0.79 -0.78
C TYR A 147 -1.22 -0.63 -2.28
N LYS A 148 -1.72 0.44 -2.91
CA LYS A 148 -1.44 0.74 -4.33
C LYS A 148 0.04 1.02 -4.59
N LEU A 149 0.72 1.75 -3.69
CA LEU A 149 2.16 2.00 -3.78
C LEU A 149 2.97 0.69 -3.71
N LEU A 150 2.59 -0.25 -2.84
CA LEU A 150 3.22 -1.56 -2.76
C LEU A 150 3.08 -2.33 -4.08
N LEU A 151 1.88 -2.36 -4.67
CA LEU A 151 1.64 -3.01 -5.95
C LEU A 151 2.44 -2.36 -7.09
N GLU A 152 2.42 -1.03 -7.19
CA GLU A 152 3.17 -0.27 -8.20
C GLU A 152 4.66 -0.58 -8.14
N VAL A 153 5.23 -0.57 -6.95
CA VAL A 153 6.66 -0.87 -6.76
C VAL A 153 6.94 -2.34 -7.05
N ALA A 154 6.07 -3.26 -6.63
CA ALA A 154 6.23 -4.69 -6.89
C ALA A 154 6.20 -5.01 -8.39
N GLU A 155 5.25 -4.43 -9.12
CA GLU A 155 5.17 -4.54 -10.58
C GLU A 155 6.42 -3.93 -11.25
N GLY A 156 6.89 -2.77 -10.78
CA GLY A 156 8.05 -2.08 -11.34
C GLY A 156 9.38 -2.84 -11.22
N ILE A 157 9.50 -3.75 -10.26
CA ILE A 157 10.69 -4.59 -10.06
C ILE A 157 10.41 -6.09 -10.30
N GLU A 158 9.25 -6.42 -10.87
CA GLU A 158 8.79 -7.78 -11.16
C GLU A 158 8.81 -8.70 -9.92
N ALA A 159 8.49 -8.16 -8.74
CA ALA A 159 8.41 -8.96 -7.52
C ALA A 159 7.11 -9.76 -7.49
N GLN A 160 7.22 -11.05 -7.18
CA GLN A 160 6.04 -11.89 -6.97
C GLN A 160 5.27 -11.41 -5.73
N HIS A 161 3.99 -11.22 -5.89
CA HIS A 161 3.11 -10.77 -4.80
C HIS A 161 1.73 -11.39 -4.91
N SER A 162 1.06 -11.47 -3.78
CA SER A 162 -0.36 -11.79 -3.68
C SER A 162 -1.02 -10.87 -2.67
N SER A 163 -2.31 -10.64 -2.82
CA SER A 163 -3.07 -9.80 -1.90
C SER A 163 -4.35 -10.49 -1.47
N ILE A 164 -4.67 -10.32 -0.19
CA ILE A 164 -5.88 -10.84 0.44
C ILE A 164 -6.61 -9.63 1.04
N ALA A 165 -7.86 -9.44 0.66
CA ALA A 165 -8.70 -8.42 1.26
C ALA A 165 -9.51 -9.02 2.42
N LEU A 166 -9.55 -8.28 3.54
CA LEU A 166 -10.35 -8.62 4.70
C LEU A 166 -11.49 -7.61 4.84
N GLU A 167 -12.69 -8.11 5.04
CA GLU A 167 -13.88 -7.30 5.21
C GLU A 167 -14.49 -7.49 6.60
N ARG A 168 -15.17 -6.46 7.05
CA ARG A 168 -15.98 -6.49 8.27
C ARG A 168 -17.45 -6.49 7.90
N SER A 169 -18.17 -7.53 8.30
CA SER A 169 -19.62 -7.51 8.31
C SER A 169 -20.15 -6.89 9.62
N ARG A 170 -21.47 -6.71 9.73
CA ARG A 170 -22.08 -6.23 10.98
C ARG A 170 -21.76 -7.09 12.19
N ARG A 171 -21.56 -8.40 12.01
CA ARG A 171 -21.39 -9.39 13.10
C ARG A 171 -19.98 -9.98 13.18
N PHE A 172 -19.26 -9.98 12.07
CA PHE A 172 -17.96 -10.66 11.96
C PHE A 172 -16.92 -9.73 11.35
N ALA A 173 -15.71 -9.78 11.87
CA ALA A 173 -14.53 -9.16 11.30
C ALA A 173 -13.62 -10.23 10.67
N GLY A 174 -12.81 -9.83 9.68
CA GLY A 174 -11.82 -10.72 9.08
C GLY A 174 -12.40 -11.70 8.04
N LEU A 175 -13.53 -11.36 7.41
CA LEU A 175 -14.04 -12.15 6.28
C LEU A 175 -13.09 -11.99 5.10
N VAL A 176 -12.54 -13.10 4.64
CA VAL A 176 -11.63 -13.13 3.49
C VAL A 176 -12.42 -12.92 2.20
N ARG A 177 -11.94 -11.98 1.38
CA ARG A 177 -12.40 -11.80 0.00
C ARG A 177 -11.28 -12.15 -0.97
N GLU A 178 -11.61 -12.85 -2.03
CA GLU A 178 -10.67 -13.16 -3.11
C GLU A 178 -10.34 -11.94 -3.99
N SER A 179 -11.22 -10.94 -4.00
CA SER A 179 -11.04 -9.72 -4.78
C SER A 179 -10.48 -8.58 -3.94
N ALA A 180 -9.66 -7.72 -4.56
CA ALA A 180 -9.22 -6.46 -3.95
C ALA A 180 -10.43 -5.61 -3.51
N PRO A 181 -10.24 -4.66 -2.56
CA PRO A 181 -11.26 -3.66 -2.24
C PRO A 181 -11.69 -2.90 -3.50
N TRP A 182 -12.97 -2.50 -3.57
CA TRP A 182 -13.54 -1.83 -4.74
C TRP A 182 -12.71 -0.64 -5.24
N GLU A 183 -12.19 0.17 -4.32
CA GLU A 183 -11.36 1.34 -4.62
C GLU A 183 -10.02 0.98 -5.27
N ALA A 184 -9.55 -0.24 -5.04
CA ALA A 184 -8.30 -0.74 -5.62
C ALA A 184 -8.50 -1.54 -6.91
N MET A 185 -9.73 -1.97 -7.21
CA MET A 185 -10.02 -2.75 -8.40
C MET A 185 -9.71 -1.99 -9.69
N THR A 186 -9.21 -2.72 -10.68
CA THR A 186 -9.08 -2.24 -12.07
C THR A 186 -10.46 -2.14 -12.71
N THR A 187 -10.56 -1.40 -13.82
CA THR A 187 -11.80 -1.31 -14.62
C THR A 187 -12.36 -2.70 -14.98
N ARG A 188 -11.50 -3.62 -15.40
CA ARG A 188 -11.92 -4.98 -15.77
C ARG A 188 -12.42 -5.80 -14.57
N SER A 189 -11.77 -5.66 -13.41
CA SER A 189 -12.23 -6.33 -12.19
C SER A 189 -13.58 -5.78 -11.72
N ARG A 190 -13.80 -4.45 -11.80
CA ARG A 190 -15.08 -3.82 -11.50
C ARG A 190 -16.18 -4.26 -12.46
N TYR A 191 -15.88 -4.35 -13.76
CA TYR A 191 -16.82 -4.90 -14.73
C TYR A 191 -17.28 -6.33 -14.36
N ASN A 192 -16.34 -7.20 -13.94
CA ASN A 192 -16.70 -8.55 -13.49
C ASN A 192 -17.61 -8.52 -12.24
N SER A 193 -17.36 -7.62 -11.31
CA SER A 193 -18.23 -7.43 -10.14
C SER A 193 -19.61 -6.91 -10.54
N LEU A 194 -19.71 -5.99 -11.50
CA LEU A 194 -20.97 -5.49 -12.05
C LEU A 194 -21.77 -6.61 -12.74
N LYS A 195 -21.11 -7.57 -13.40
CA LYS A 195 -21.79 -8.76 -13.96
C LYS A 195 -22.48 -9.58 -12.87
N VAL A 196 -21.84 -9.73 -11.72
CA VAL A 196 -22.45 -10.43 -10.58
C VAL A 196 -23.67 -9.65 -10.05
N MET A 197 -23.55 -8.32 -9.94
CA MET A 197 -24.66 -7.45 -9.52
C MET A 197 -25.83 -7.51 -10.53
N LEU A 198 -25.55 -7.57 -11.83
CA LEU A 198 -26.59 -7.75 -12.86
C LEU A 198 -27.32 -9.08 -12.69
N GLN A 199 -26.62 -10.16 -12.37
CA GLN A 199 -27.30 -11.46 -12.13
C GLN A 199 -28.22 -11.38 -10.91
N GLU A 200 -27.84 -10.65 -9.89
CA GLU A 200 -28.70 -10.43 -8.73
C GLU A 200 -29.93 -9.57 -9.09
N LEU A 201 -29.76 -8.50 -9.87
CA LEU A 201 -30.87 -7.71 -10.40
C LEU A 201 -31.84 -8.55 -11.21
N LYS A 202 -31.34 -9.43 -12.11
CA LYS A 202 -32.19 -10.38 -12.88
C LYS A 202 -32.98 -11.35 -12.00
N ARG A 203 -32.44 -11.68 -10.80
CA ARG A 203 -33.18 -12.51 -9.82
C ARG A 203 -34.28 -11.72 -9.12
N LEU A 204 -33.97 -10.48 -8.74
CA LEU A 204 -34.92 -9.60 -8.06
C LEU A 204 -36.08 -9.24 -8.97
N ASP A 205 -35.81 -8.91 -10.22
CA ASP A 205 -36.81 -8.62 -11.24
C ASP A 205 -37.84 -9.76 -11.41
N LYS A 206 -37.38 -11.02 -11.39
CA LYS A 206 -38.26 -12.20 -11.45
C LYS A 206 -39.06 -12.46 -10.18
N LYS A 207 -38.63 -11.95 -9.03
CA LYS A 207 -39.29 -12.17 -7.73
C LYS A 207 -40.24 -11.07 -7.34
N ASP A 208 -40.04 -9.88 -7.86
CA ASP A 208 -40.69 -8.66 -7.35
C ASP A 208 -42.02 -8.39 -8.05
N GLU A 209 -43.03 -9.18 -7.69
CA GLU A 209 -44.39 -8.98 -8.19
C GLU A 209 -45.18 -7.87 -7.44
N THR A 210 -44.64 -7.32 -6.31
CA THR A 210 -45.47 -6.52 -5.41
C THR A 210 -45.01 -5.14 -5.00
N THR A 211 -43.71 -4.84 -4.86
CA THR A 211 -43.29 -3.52 -4.34
C THR A 211 -42.14 -2.84 -5.05
N GLY A 212 -41.35 -3.52 -5.86
CA GLY A 212 -40.22 -2.96 -6.60
C GLY A 212 -39.12 -2.26 -5.80
N THR A 213 -39.24 -2.19 -4.46
CA THR A 213 -38.33 -1.39 -3.62
C THR A 213 -36.93 -2.00 -3.56
N GLU A 214 -36.85 -3.33 -3.43
CA GLU A 214 -35.57 -4.02 -3.35
C GLU A 214 -34.82 -4.00 -4.69
N PHE A 215 -35.54 -4.17 -5.76
CA PHE A 215 -35.05 -4.03 -7.12
C PHE A 215 -34.53 -2.60 -7.36
N ARG A 216 -35.30 -1.58 -7.01
CA ARG A 216 -34.95 -0.17 -7.14
C ARG A 216 -33.67 0.17 -6.38
N ASP A 217 -33.57 -0.22 -5.11
CA ASP A 217 -32.39 0.06 -4.28
C ASP A 217 -31.13 -0.66 -4.82
N SER A 218 -31.31 -1.83 -5.43
CA SER A 218 -30.25 -2.56 -6.09
C SER A 218 -29.84 -1.92 -7.42
N CYS A 219 -30.78 -1.35 -8.19
CA CYS A 219 -30.47 -0.54 -9.36
C CYS A 219 -29.65 0.72 -9.00
N TYR A 220 -30.03 1.45 -7.97
CA TYR A 220 -29.25 2.61 -7.52
C TYR A 220 -27.82 2.22 -7.14
N ARG A 221 -27.60 1.12 -6.44
CA ARG A 221 -26.26 0.60 -6.12
C ARG A 221 -25.51 0.20 -7.38
N PHE A 222 -26.16 -0.44 -8.33
CA PHE A 222 -25.56 -0.82 -9.60
C PHE A 222 -25.08 0.40 -10.37
N TYR A 223 -25.94 1.40 -10.58
CA TYR A 223 -25.58 2.61 -11.31
C TYR A 223 -24.54 3.47 -10.61
N GLY A 224 -24.53 3.50 -9.27
CA GLY A 224 -23.44 4.09 -8.50
C GLY A 224 -22.10 3.41 -8.80
N SER A 225 -22.08 2.08 -8.75
CA SER A 225 -20.88 1.28 -9.05
C SER A 225 -20.47 1.37 -10.53
N LEU A 226 -21.45 1.44 -11.44
CA LEU A 226 -21.22 1.62 -12.88
C LEU A 226 -20.55 2.99 -13.16
N ARG A 227 -21.07 4.05 -12.55
CA ARG A 227 -20.49 5.40 -12.63
C ARG A 227 -19.05 5.41 -12.18
N GLU A 228 -18.76 4.86 -10.99
CA GLU A 228 -17.38 4.78 -10.47
C GLU A 228 -16.46 3.94 -11.38
N THR A 229 -17.05 2.96 -12.09
CA THR A 229 -16.29 2.15 -13.05
C THR A 229 -15.97 2.93 -14.33
N TRP A 230 -16.90 3.77 -14.82
CA TRP A 230 -16.61 4.71 -15.91
C TRP A 230 -15.53 5.71 -15.55
N GLU A 231 -15.57 6.27 -14.34
CA GLU A 231 -14.51 7.16 -13.85
C GLU A 231 -13.14 6.43 -13.82
N ARG A 232 -13.13 5.17 -13.39
CA ARG A 232 -11.91 4.34 -13.39
C ARG A 232 -11.43 4.04 -14.82
N LEU A 233 -12.33 3.79 -15.75
CA LEU A 233 -12.00 3.56 -17.16
C LEU A 233 -11.35 4.80 -17.77
N VAL A 234 -11.91 5.98 -17.52
CA VAL A 234 -11.31 7.26 -17.96
C VAL A 234 -9.89 7.39 -17.42
N GLU A 235 -9.67 7.20 -16.13
CA GLU A 235 -8.35 7.29 -15.49
C GLU A 235 -7.36 6.27 -16.08
N GLU A 236 -7.74 5.00 -16.17
CA GLU A 236 -6.84 3.89 -16.52
C GLU A 236 -6.58 3.77 -18.03
N LYS A 237 -7.61 3.99 -18.83
CA LYS A 237 -7.58 3.66 -20.26
C LYS A 237 -7.62 4.90 -21.15
N LEU A 238 -8.57 5.79 -20.96
CA LEU A 238 -8.72 6.98 -21.79
C LEU A 238 -7.58 7.95 -21.53
N LEU A 239 -7.35 8.35 -20.28
CA LEU A 239 -6.24 9.20 -19.88
C LEU A 239 -4.92 8.43 -19.72
N ASN A 240 -4.92 7.11 -19.90
CA ASN A 240 -3.75 6.25 -19.87
C ASN A 240 -2.84 6.47 -18.65
N LYS A 241 -3.45 6.70 -17.49
CA LYS A 241 -2.76 7.00 -16.23
C LYS A 241 -1.83 8.23 -16.32
N VAL A 242 -2.12 9.22 -17.18
CA VAL A 242 -1.43 10.51 -17.18
C VAL A 242 -1.70 11.24 -15.87
N VAL A 243 -2.94 11.17 -15.41
CA VAL A 243 -3.37 11.61 -14.09
C VAL A 243 -3.94 10.38 -13.37
N THR A 244 -3.39 10.05 -12.22
CA THR A 244 -3.85 8.94 -11.39
C THR A 244 -4.30 9.48 -10.04
N ARG A 245 -5.47 9.07 -9.56
CA ARG A 245 -5.92 9.40 -8.21
C ARG A 245 -4.87 8.93 -7.22
N PHE A 246 -4.59 9.74 -6.20
CA PHE A 246 -3.61 9.47 -5.14
C PHE A 246 -2.12 9.62 -5.55
N GLU A 247 -1.80 9.96 -6.79
CA GLU A 247 -0.46 10.39 -7.19
C GLU A 247 -0.32 11.91 -7.12
N ARG A 248 0.85 12.39 -6.66
CA ARG A 248 1.13 13.84 -6.59
C ARG A 248 1.46 14.45 -7.94
N GLY A 249 1.89 13.64 -8.88
CA GLY A 249 2.45 14.09 -10.15
C GLY A 249 1.56 13.73 -11.34
N VAL A 250 1.72 14.50 -12.41
CA VAL A 250 1.19 14.17 -13.73
C VAL A 250 2.29 13.45 -14.50
N SER A 251 1.98 12.29 -15.07
CA SER A 251 2.92 11.50 -15.89
C SER A 251 3.08 12.11 -17.28
N THR A 252 3.84 13.21 -17.38
CA THR A 252 4.03 13.98 -18.61
C THR A 252 4.59 13.15 -19.77
N GLN A 253 5.37 12.13 -19.47
CA GLN A 253 5.89 11.18 -20.48
C GLN A 253 4.79 10.39 -21.20
N ARG A 254 3.57 10.35 -20.63
CA ARG A 254 2.41 9.67 -21.21
C ARG A 254 1.46 10.60 -21.98
N LEU A 255 1.74 11.89 -22.04
CA LEU A 255 0.89 12.89 -22.71
C LEU A 255 0.65 12.60 -24.19
N ALA A 256 1.66 12.07 -24.89
CA ALA A 256 1.52 11.70 -26.30
C ALA A 256 0.35 10.73 -26.58
N ARG A 257 -0.06 9.96 -25.57
CA ARG A 257 -1.17 8.99 -25.67
C ARG A 257 -2.55 9.64 -25.59
N LEU A 258 -2.65 10.90 -25.17
CA LEU A 258 -3.92 11.64 -25.13
C LEU A 258 -4.33 12.17 -26.50
N VAL A 259 -3.42 12.23 -27.45
CA VAL A 259 -3.68 12.74 -28.81
C VAL A 259 -4.68 11.85 -29.58
N ASP A 260 -4.79 10.59 -29.19
CA ASP A 260 -5.69 9.63 -29.84
C ASP A 260 -7.14 9.69 -29.29
N ILE A 261 -7.44 10.59 -28.32
CA ILE A 261 -8.80 10.81 -27.80
C ILE A 261 -9.56 11.65 -28.84
N CYS A 262 -10.70 11.14 -29.29
CA CYS A 262 -11.56 11.85 -30.22
C CYS A 262 -12.89 12.27 -29.56
N GLN A 263 -13.68 13.10 -30.27
CA GLN A 263 -14.95 13.59 -29.75
C GLN A 263 -15.92 12.42 -29.45
N GLU A 264 -15.91 11.37 -30.26
CA GLU A 264 -16.76 10.19 -30.04
C GLU A 264 -16.43 9.50 -28.71
N ASP A 265 -15.15 9.43 -28.28
CA ASP A 265 -14.77 8.88 -27.01
C ASP A 265 -15.32 9.71 -25.84
N ILE A 266 -15.29 11.05 -25.99
CA ILE A 266 -15.83 11.99 -24.99
C ILE A 266 -17.36 11.82 -24.89
N ASP A 267 -18.05 11.83 -26.02
CA ASP A 267 -19.50 11.70 -26.08
C ASP A 267 -20.00 10.39 -25.44
N LYS A 268 -19.29 9.27 -25.67
CA LYS A 268 -19.60 7.99 -25.01
C LYS A 268 -19.52 8.09 -23.48
N VAL A 269 -18.46 8.73 -22.97
CA VAL A 269 -18.29 8.93 -21.52
C VAL A 269 -19.39 9.84 -20.97
N ASP A 270 -19.65 10.97 -21.61
CA ASP A 270 -20.64 11.96 -21.16
C ASP A 270 -22.06 11.36 -21.14
N MET A 271 -22.45 10.64 -22.18
CA MET A 271 -23.73 9.96 -22.23
C MET A 271 -23.88 8.94 -21.09
N ALA A 272 -22.86 8.09 -20.87
CA ALA A 272 -22.88 7.09 -19.83
C ALA A 272 -22.90 7.72 -18.43
N MET A 273 -22.08 8.75 -18.18
CA MET A 273 -22.04 9.45 -16.90
C MET A 273 -23.35 10.19 -16.60
N THR A 274 -23.98 10.79 -17.60
CA THR A 274 -25.29 11.43 -17.48
C THR A 274 -26.36 10.41 -17.10
N LYS A 275 -26.41 9.27 -17.82
CA LYS A 275 -27.36 8.20 -17.51
C LYS A 275 -27.16 7.63 -16.11
N CYS A 276 -25.90 7.34 -15.72
CA CYS A 276 -25.60 6.88 -14.36
C CYS A 276 -26.03 7.89 -13.30
N SER A 277 -25.89 9.20 -13.57
CA SER A 277 -26.26 10.27 -12.64
C SER A 277 -27.79 10.37 -12.43
N THR A 278 -28.58 10.04 -13.43
CA THR A 278 -30.05 10.00 -13.33
C THR A 278 -30.53 8.99 -12.31
N TYR A 279 -29.83 7.85 -12.22
CA TYR A 279 -30.16 6.76 -11.29
C TYR A 279 -29.30 6.74 -10.02
N PHE A 280 -28.54 7.80 -9.75
CA PHE A 280 -27.71 7.88 -8.55
C PHE A 280 -28.40 8.70 -7.44
N ARG A 281 -28.55 8.12 -6.26
CA ARG A 281 -29.26 8.71 -5.09
C ARG A 281 -28.57 9.92 -4.44
N GLY A 282 -27.54 10.48 -5.03
CA GLY A 282 -26.73 11.59 -4.45
C GLY A 282 -27.18 12.99 -4.84
N HIS A 283 -28.14 13.14 -5.74
CA HIS A 283 -28.72 14.43 -6.10
C HIS A 283 -30.13 14.52 -5.53
N ASP A 284 -30.40 15.59 -4.79
CA ASP A 284 -31.75 16.00 -4.38
C ASP A 284 -32.52 16.52 -5.61
N SER A 285 -32.74 15.62 -6.57
CA SER A 285 -33.70 15.84 -7.62
C SER A 285 -35.05 15.63 -6.98
N ALA A 286 -35.86 16.69 -6.94
CA ALA A 286 -37.28 16.56 -6.63
C ALA A 286 -37.82 15.38 -7.42
N ALA A 287 -38.20 14.31 -6.73
CA ALA A 287 -38.70 13.11 -7.37
C ALA A 287 -39.87 13.52 -8.23
N ALA A 288 -39.66 13.65 -9.54
CA ALA A 288 -40.77 13.77 -10.47
C ALA A 288 -41.59 12.53 -10.29
N VAL A 289 -42.81 12.71 -9.88
CA VAL A 289 -43.77 11.64 -9.69
C VAL A 289 -43.86 10.91 -11.03
N GLY A 290 -43.25 9.74 -11.15
CA GLY A 290 -43.32 8.91 -12.34
C GLY A 290 -42.04 8.66 -13.12
N ASP A 291 -40.81 8.92 -12.56
CA ASP A 291 -39.60 8.49 -13.23
C ASP A 291 -39.58 6.96 -13.35
N PRO A 292 -39.54 6.42 -14.59
CA PRO A 292 -39.49 4.97 -14.80
C PRO A 292 -38.14 4.44 -14.31
N TYR A 293 -38.16 3.31 -13.63
CA TYR A 293 -36.96 2.56 -13.33
C TYR A 293 -36.35 2.02 -14.61
N PRO A 294 -35.01 1.86 -14.66
CA PRO A 294 -34.37 1.21 -15.78
C PRO A 294 -34.87 -0.25 -15.85
N THR A 295 -35.18 -0.71 -17.05
CA THR A 295 -35.48 -2.12 -17.27
C THR A 295 -34.18 -2.95 -17.17
N ILE A 296 -34.33 -4.27 -16.98
CA ILE A 296 -33.16 -5.17 -16.97
C ILE A 296 -32.38 -5.11 -18.28
N GLU A 297 -33.09 -4.95 -19.39
CA GLU A 297 -32.51 -4.80 -20.72
C GLU A 297 -31.64 -3.54 -20.80
N GLU A 298 -32.13 -2.42 -20.28
CA GLU A 298 -31.37 -1.15 -20.23
C GLU A 298 -30.13 -1.27 -19.35
N VAL A 299 -30.23 -1.92 -18.18
CA VAL A 299 -29.07 -2.17 -17.28
C VAL A 299 -28.01 -3.03 -17.97
N GLU A 300 -28.46 -4.05 -18.73
CA GLU A 300 -27.57 -4.92 -19.49
C GLU A 300 -26.90 -4.20 -20.66
N GLU A 301 -27.65 -3.36 -21.39
CA GLU A 301 -27.12 -2.52 -22.46
C GLU A 301 -26.06 -1.54 -21.96
N ASP A 302 -26.29 -0.90 -20.82
CA ASP A 302 -25.36 0.04 -20.21
C ASP A 302 -24.05 -0.65 -19.75
N LEU A 303 -24.16 -1.86 -19.19
CA LEU A 303 -23.00 -2.65 -18.84
C LEU A 303 -22.22 -3.11 -20.08
N ASN A 304 -22.93 -3.50 -21.14
CA ASN A 304 -22.32 -3.89 -22.40
C ASN A 304 -21.65 -2.70 -23.11
N ALA A 305 -22.20 -1.50 -23.03
CA ALA A 305 -21.60 -0.28 -23.53
C ALA A 305 -20.23 0.00 -22.86
N LEU A 306 -20.18 -0.13 -21.53
CA LEU A 306 -18.91 -0.04 -20.79
C LEU A 306 -17.89 -1.07 -21.30
N PHE A 307 -18.29 -2.32 -21.46
CA PHE A 307 -17.39 -3.38 -21.89
C PHE A 307 -16.89 -3.19 -23.31
N LYS A 308 -17.78 -2.80 -24.21
CA LYS A 308 -17.43 -2.51 -25.60
C LYS A 308 -16.40 -1.39 -25.68
N PHE A 309 -16.62 -0.29 -24.95
CA PHE A 309 -15.69 0.83 -24.94
C PHE A 309 -14.36 0.47 -24.28
N LEU A 310 -14.36 -0.31 -23.19
CA LEU A 310 -13.14 -0.83 -22.58
C LEU A 310 -12.33 -1.66 -23.59
N THR A 311 -12.98 -2.53 -24.36
CA THR A 311 -12.33 -3.38 -25.36
C THR A 311 -11.78 -2.55 -26.52
N GLU A 312 -12.55 -1.58 -27.03
CA GLU A 312 -12.12 -0.64 -28.07
C GLU A 312 -10.84 0.11 -27.65
N LEU A 313 -10.78 0.59 -26.40
CA LEU A 313 -9.59 1.28 -25.88
C LEU A 313 -8.39 0.35 -25.65
N GLU A 314 -8.63 -0.94 -25.38
CA GLU A 314 -7.56 -1.94 -25.23
C GLU A 314 -6.99 -2.38 -26.58
N GLU A 315 -7.80 -2.42 -27.61
CA GLU A 315 -7.44 -2.81 -28.98
C GLU A 315 -6.85 -1.67 -29.83
N LYS A 316 -7.11 -0.40 -29.45
CA LYS A 316 -6.50 0.74 -30.16
C LYS A 316 -4.99 0.57 -30.23
N PRO A 317 -4.38 0.56 -31.45
CA PRO A 317 -2.95 0.39 -31.61
C PRO A 317 -2.22 1.53 -30.89
N ARG A 318 -1.45 1.19 -29.88
CA ARG A 318 -0.63 2.14 -29.15
C ARG A 318 0.51 2.56 -30.06
N LYS A 319 0.50 3.80 -30.54
CA LYS A 319 1.67 4.36 -31.23
C LYS A 319 2.86 4.23 -30.29
N ARG A 320 3.79 3.33 -30.66
CA ARG A 320 5.07 3.20 -29.95
C ARG A 320 5.84 4.49 -30.22
N THR A 321 6.02 5.31 -29.21
CA THR A 321 7.07 6.34 -29.17
C THR A 321 8.35 5.69 -28.69
#